data_f8238f9bb8e3d231b101b31ebcebbe4f
#
_entry.id   f8238f9bb8e3d231b101b31ebcebbe4f
#
_cell.length_a   1.000
_cell.length_b   1.000
_cell.length_c   1.000
_cell.angle_alpha   90.00
_cell.angle_beta   90.00
_cell.angle_gamma   90.00
#
_symmetry.space_group_name_H-M   'P 1'
#
loop_
_entity.id
_entity.type
_entity.pdbx_description
1 polymer ?
#
loop_
_entity_poly.entity_id
_entity_poly.type
_entity_poly.pdbx_seq_one_letter_code
_entity_poly.pdbx_strand_id
1 'polypeptide(L)'
;MNTPEISFVIPVYNSASTIGAVVHDILRLFSFLEFEIILVNDGSRDTTEAVCRQLVEAHPQRVIFLQLSRNFSEHNAVLAGLNQSRGHYVAVLDDDGQNPPAEIIRMYEAIKTGNFDTVYGFYKEKQHHWFRNLGSRFNDAVANVMLKKPRDLYLSSFKIMNRFTVDQVITYKGAFPYIDGLIFRATQNIAQIPVEHKKREDGASGYTLKKLVKLWLNMFLNFSISPLRLAAIVGLFTAAASVPLIFLIIIDKIMNPQLTMGVPTILVAMTFFAGLQLLIIGLVGEYLGRMFLDHAGTPQYIVRYAYARDQQSLNQAPRATTPRRPAVPAVTREEPFHGSI
;
A
#
# COMPACT_ATOMS: atom_id res chain seq x y z
N MET A 1 -12.52 24.70 -17.10
CA MET A 1 -11.07 24.37 -17.11
C MET A 1 -10.87 23.12 -17.92
N ASN A 2 -9.90 23.09 -18.83
CA ASN A 2 -9.57 21.88 -19.60
C ASN A 2 -9.04 20.83 -18.64
N THR A 3 -9.39 19.56 -18.88
CA THR A 3 -8.84 18.42 -18.14
C THR A 3 -7.32 18.35 -18.37
N PRO A 4 -6.48 18.29 -17.33
CA PRO A 4 -5.04 18.16 -17.51
C PRO A 4 -4.69 16.87 -18.29
N GLU A 5 -3.66 16.91 -19.11
CA GLU A 5 -3.14 15.71 -19.75
C GLU A 5 -2.42 14.83 -18.73
N ILE A 6 -1.61 15.43 -17.85
CA ILE A 6 -0.85 14.71 -16.81
C ILE A 6 -1.10 15.35 -15.44
N SER A 7 -1.35 14.51 -14.42
CA SER A 7 -1.27 14.87 -13.01
C SER A 7 0.02 14.28 -12.41
N PHE A 8 0.83 15.11 -11.77
CA PHE A 8 2.00 14.68 -11.01
C PHE A 8 1.62 14.56 -9.55
N VAL A 9 1.67 13.36 -8.99
CA VAL A 9 1.39 13.10 -7.56
C VAL A 9 2.71 12.88 -6.84
N ILE A 10 3.01 13.74 -5.87
CA ILE A 10 4.25 13.74 -5.11
C ILE A 10 3.92 13.64 -3.62
N PRO A 11 4.09 12.47 -2.99
CA PRO A 11 4.05 12.36 -1.54
C PRO A 11 5.29 13.05 -0.97
N VAL A 12 5.11 13.91 0.04
CA VAL A 12 6.17 14.76 0.59
C VAL A 12 6.31 14.51 2.08
N TYR A 13 7.54 14.20 2.55
CA TYR A 13 7.81 14.03 3.98
C TYR A 13 9.20 14.47 4.38
N ASN A 14 9.31 15.60 5.11
CA ASN A 14 10.58 16.21 5.54
C ASN A 14 11.54 16.48 4.36
N SER A 15 11.03 17.14 3.32
CA SER A 15 11.72 17.37 2.05
C SER A 15 11.78 18.85 1.69
N ALA A 16 11.89 19.74 2.70
CA ALA A 16 11.94 21.18 2.50
C ALA A 16 13.09 21.61 1.56
N SER A 17 14.21 20.90 1.55
CA SER A 17 15.37 21.21 0.71
C SER A 17 15.25 20.75 -0.74
N THR A 18 14.41 19.76 -1.04
CA THR A 18 14.40 19.08 -2.34
C THR A 18 13.16 19.35 -3.17
N ILE A 19 11.98 19.46 -2.53
CA ILE A 19 10.70 19.56 -3.23
C ILE A 19 10.60 20.76 -4.18
N GLY A 20 11.22 21.88 -3.83
CA GLY A 20 11.26 23.07 -4.68
C GLY A 20 11.91 22.79 -6.04
N ALA A 21 13.06 22.13 -6.05
CA ALA A 21 13.78 21.77 -7.27
C ALA A 21 12.97 20.80 -8.16
N VAL A 22 12.34 19.78 -7.55
CA VAL A 22 11.49 18.81 -8.26
C VAL A 22 10.32 19.52 -8.97
N VAL A 23 9.63 20.41 -8.25
CA VAL A 23 8.51 21.17 -8.83
C VAL A 23 8.96 22.09 -9.95
N HIS A 24 10.08 22.81 -9.81
CA HIS A 24 10.62 23.67 -10.85
C HIS A 24 11.03 22.90 -12.10
N ASP A 25 11.63 21.72 -11.94
CA ASP A 25 11.97 20.86 -13.08
C ASP A 25 10.71 20.41 -13.83
N ILE A 26 9.63 20.02 -13.14
CA ILE A 26 8.36 19.65 -13.77
C ILE A 26 7.78 20.85 -14.52
N LEU A 27 7.70 22.01 -13.89
CA LEU A 27 7.16 23.24 -14.50
C LEU A 27 7.92 23.62 -15.79
N ARG A 28 9.23 23.45 -15.80
CA ARG A 28 10.08 23.74 -16.95
C ARG A 28 9.91 22.70 -18.05
N LEU A 29 9.97 21.40 -17.72
CA LEU A 29 10.01 20.30 -18.68
C LEU A 29 8.66 20.04 -19.36
N PHE A 30 7.55 20.28 -18.67
CA PHE A 30 6.20 19.97 -19.15
C PHE A 30 5.41 21.22 -19.58
N SER A 31 6.09 22.35 -19.80
CA SER A 31 5.45 23.63 -20.22
C SER A 31 4.64 23.54 -21.51
N PHE A 32 4.88 22.51 -22.33
CA PHE A 32 4.20 22.23 -23.61
C PHE A 32 2.89 21.46 -23.45
N LEU A 33 2.53 21.00 -22.24
CA LEU A 33 1.30 20.27 -21.93
C LEU A 33 0.46 21.01 -20.87
N GLU A 34 -0.83 20.70 -20.85
CA GLU A 34 -1.68 21.02 -19.70
C GLU A 34 -1.45 19.98 -18.61
N PHE A 35 -1.03 20.41 -17.41
CA PHE A 35 -0.73 19.53 -16.29
C PHE A 35 -1.03 20.18 -14.94
N GLU A 36 -1.13 19.35 -13.92
CA GLU A 36 -1.24 19.73 -12.53
C GLU A 36 -0.22 18.97 -11.67
N ILE A 37 0.24 19.60 -10.59
CA ILE A 37 1.13 19.01 -9.59
C ILE A 37 0.39 18.96 -8.26
N ILE A 38 0.32 17.78 -7.67
CA ILE A 38 -0.38 17.53 -6.40
C ILE A 38 0.66 17.14 -5.36
N LEU A 39 0.98 18.06 -4.47
CA LEU A 39 1.89 17.86 -3.35
C LEU A 39 1.09 17.37 -2.14
N VAL A 40 1.43 16.19 -1.63
CA VAL A 40 0.72 15.60 -0.48
C VAL A 40 1.67 15.50 0.71
N ASN A 41 1.59 16.43 1.63
CA ASN A 41 2.43 16.45 2.84
C ASN A 41 1.91 15.45 3.88
N ASP A 42 2.68 14.39 4.09
CA ASP A 42 2.36 13.31 5.03
C ASP A 42 2.81 13.64 6.47
N GLY A 43 2.42 14.82 6.95
CA GLY A 43 2.68 15.24 8.32
C GLY A 43 4.17 15.51 8.62
N SER A 44 4.86 16.22 7.74
CA SER A 44 6.25 16.67 7.95
C SER A 44 6.41 17.45 9.24
N ARG A 45 7.60 17.38 9.81
CA ARG A 45 7.97 18.07 11.07
C ARG A 45 8.92 19.25 10.85
N ASP A 46 9.44 19.40 9.64
CA ASP A 46 10.31 20.47 9.19
C ASP A 46 9.51 21.60 8.50
N THR A 47 10.19 22.49 7.78
CA THR A 47 9.59 23.59 7.04
C THR A 47 8.96 23.20 5.69
N THR A 48 8.81 21.92 5.39
CA THR A 48 8.23 21.42 4.12
C THR A 48 6.86 22.02 3.82
N GLU A 49 5.99 22.14 4.83
CA GLU A 49 4.66 22.76 4.67
C GLU A 49 4.76 24.20 4.13
N ALA A 50 5.66 25.00 4.70
CA ALA A 50 5.85 26.40 4.28
C ALA A 50 6.35 26.48 2.83
N VAL A 51 7.30 25.62 2.44
CA VAL A 51 7.81 25.53 1.07
C VAL A 51 6.69 25.15 0.09
N CYS A 52 5.88 24.12 0.42
CA CYS A 52 4.77 23.72 -0.44
C CYS A 52 3.72 24.83 -0.61
N ARG A 53 3.42 25.58 0.44
CA ARG A 53 2.50 26.76 0.35
C ARG A 53 3.05 27.82 -0.58
N GLN A 54 4.33 28.17 -0.47
CA GLN A 54 4.99 29.14 -1.37
C GLN A 54 4.93 28.68 -2.84
N LEU A 55 5.09 27.36 -3.10
CA LEU A 55 4.97 26.79 -4.45
C LEU A 55 3.55 26.96 -5.02
N VAL A 56 2.51 26.77 -4.19
CA VAL A 56 1.12 27.03 -4.62
C VAL A 56 0.89 28.51 -4.89
N GLU A 57 1.40 29.41 -4.03
CA GLU A 57 1.26 30.86 -4.21
C GLU A 57 1.96 31.33 -5.49
N ALA A 58 3.14 30.77 -5.80
CA ALA A 58 3.87 31.08 -7.03
C ALA A 58 3.21 30.49 -8.30
N HIS A 59 2.55 29.32 -8.18
CA HIS A 59 1.98 28.60 -9.33
C HIS A 59 0.54 28.13 -9.07
N PRO A 60 -0.39 29.05 -8.75
CA PRO A 60 -1.71 28.72 -8.21
C PRO A 60 -2.64 27.99 -9.18
N GLN A 61 -2.33 28.00 -10.48
CA GLN A 61 -3.12 27.30 -11.50
C GLN A 61 -2.64 25.87 -11.75
N ARG A 62 -1.42 25.54 -11.32
CA ARG A 62 -0.77 24.25 -11.62
C ARG A 62 -0.43 23.44 -10.39
N VAL A 63 -0.25 24.05 -9.23
CA VAL A 63 0.16 23.36 -7.99
C VAL A 63 -1.00 23.34 -7.00
N ILE A 64 -1.29 22.14 -6.51
CA ILE A 64 -2.27 21.85 -5.47
C ILE A 64 -1.50 21.25 -4.29
N PHE A 65 -1.83 21.67 -3.09
CA PHE A 65 -1.22 21.18 -1.87
C PHE A 65 -2.25 20.57 -0.94
N LEU A 66 -2.01 19.35 -0.50
CA LEU A 66 -2.80 18.63 0.49
C LEU A 66 -1.97 18.42 1.77
N GLN A 67 -2.46 18.93 2.89
CA GLN A 67 -1.88 18.68 4.21
C GLN A 67 -2.63 17.54 4.89
N LEU A 68 -1.97 16.42 5.14
CA LEU A 68 -2.53 15.36 5.95
C LEU A 68 -2.45 15.70 7.44
N SER A 69 -3.39 15.18 8.25
CA SER A 69 -3.48 15.52 9.67
C SER A 69 -2.33 14.95 10.52
N ARG A 70 -1.68 13.90 10.04
CA ARG A 70 -0.52 13.22 10.63
C ARG A 70 0.19 12.40 9.55
N ASN A 71 1.28 11.72 9.90
CA ASN A 71 1.88 10.73 9.01
C ASN A 71 1.01 9.48 8.91
N PHE A 72 0.55 9.17 7.70
CA PHE A 72 -0.26 8.01 7.34
C PHE A 72 0.53 6.99 6.50
N SER A 73 1.76 7.25 6.18
CA SER A 73 2.68 6.56 5.27
C SER A 73 2.48 6.89 3.78
N GLU A 74 3.53 6.66 3.00
CA GLU A 74 3.65 7.00 1.59
C GLU A 74 2.46 6.52 0.73
N HIS A 75 2.05 5.24 0.87
CA HIS A 75 0.93 4.71 0.09
C HIS A 75 -0.39 5.45 0.33
N ASN A 76 -0.64 5.91 1.55
CA ASN A 76 -1.82 6.69 1.88
C ASN A 76 -1.73 8.11 1.33
N ALA A 77 -0.52 8.71 1.35
CA ALA A 77 -0.29 10.02 0.74
C ALA A 77 -0.45 9.95 -0.79
N VAL A 78 0.11 8.92 -1.44
CA VAL A 78 -0.11 8.67 -2.87
C VAL A 78 -1.60 8.51 -3.16
N LEU A 79 -2.32 7.68 -2.38
CA LEU A 79 -3.76 7.48 -2.58
C LEU A 79 -4.55 8.79 -2.43
N ALA A 80 -4.17 9.67 -1.50
CA ALA A 80 -4.77 10.99 -1.36
C ALA A 80 -4.55 11.85 -2.60
N GLY A 81 -3.34 11.84 -3.15
CA GLY A 81 -3.01 12.52 -4.39
C GLY A 81 -3.75 11.95 -5.60
N LEU A 82 -3.86 10.61 -5.72
CA LEU A 82 -4.63 9.96 -6.78
C LEU A 82 -6.11 10.35 -6.73
N ASN A 83 -6.71 10.41 -5.53
CA ASN A 83 -8.09 10.86 -5.36
C ASN A 83 -8.30 12.33 -5.78
N GLN A 84 -7.26 13.17 -5.71
CA GLN A 84 -7.32 14.58 -6.12
C GLN A 84 -7.03 14.76 -7.61
N SER A 85 -6.34 13.80 -8.24
CA SER A 85 -5.87 13.91 -9.63
C SER A 85 -7.01 13.89 -10.65
N ARG A 86 -6.88 14.71 -11.72
CA ARG A 86 -7.87 14.85 -12.80
C ARG A 86 -7.30 14.52 -14.17
N GLY A 87 -5.98 14.37 -14.29
CA GLY A 87 -5.30 14.13 -15.57
C GLY A 87 -5.70 12.81 -16.22
N HIS A 88 -5.57 12.78 -17.55
CA HIS A 88 -5.72 11.54 -18.33
C HIS A 88 -4.67 10.50 -17.95
N TYR A 89 -3.49 10.97 -17.59
CA TYR A 89 -2.40 10.16 -17.04
C TYR A 89 -2.00 10.70 -15.68
N VAL A 90 -1.57 9.81 -14.79
CA VAL A 90 -1.09 10.20 -13.46
C VAL A 90 0.29 9.63 -13.23
N ALA A 91 1.28 10.51 -13.07
CA ALA A 91 2.65 10.14 -12.73
C ALA A 91 2.85 10.26 -11.22
N VAL A 92 3.42 9.23 -10.61
CA VAL A 92 3.84 9.24 -9.20
C VAL A 92 5.35 9.28 -9.16
N LEU A 93 5.92 10.20 -8.39
CA LEU A 93 7.37 10.36 -8.22
C LEU A 93 7.69 10.79 -6.80
N ASP A 94 8.94 10.52 -6.37
CA ASP A 94 9.42 10.85 -5.04
C ASP A 94 9.81 12.32 -4.93
N ASP A 95 9.88 12.83 -3.70
CA ASP A 95 10.15 14.23 -3.36
C ASP A 95 11.66 14.55 -3.20
N ASP A 96 12.54 13.54 -3.33
CA ASP A 96 13.98 13.65 -3.07
C ASP A 96 14.84 13.91 -4.32
N GLY A 97 14.21 14.01 -5.49
CA GLY A 97 14.87 14.28 -6.77
C GLY A 97 15.70 13.14 -7.33
N GLN A 98 15.67 11.93 -6.71
CA GLN A 98 16.36 10.74 -7.23
C GLN A 98 15.73 10.25 -8.54
N ASN A 99 14.46 10.51 -8.72
CA ASN A 99 13.68 10.20 -9.93
C ASN A 99 13.57 11.46 -10.80
N PRO A 100 14.42 11.61 -11.86
CA PRO A 100 14.39 12.81 -12.68
C PRO A 100 13.04 12.98 -13.38
N PRO A 101 12.36 14.13 -13.27
CA PRO A 101 11.11 14.37 -13.98
C PRO A 101 11.22 14.21 -15.51
N ALA A 102 12.41 14.41 -16.09
CA ALA A 102 12.67 14.19 -17.52
C ALA A 102 12.35 12.75 -17.99
N GLU A 103 12.54 11.75 -17.13
CA GLU A 103 12.23 10.35 -17.47
C GLU A 103 10.72 10.10 -17.63
N ILE A 104 9.87 10.95 -17.01
CA ILE A 104 8.42 10.85 -17.18
C ILE A 104 8.01 11.11 -18.63
N ILE A 105 8.76 11.94 -19.39
CA ILE A 105 8.48 12.16 -20.81
C ILE A 105 8.56 10.83 -21.56
N ARG A 106 9.61 10.04 -21.33
CA ARG A 106 9.79 8.72 -21.94
C ARG A 106 8.71 7.72 -21.48
N MET A 107 8.34 7.77 -20.20
CA MET A 107 7.28 6.92 -19.66
C MET A 107 5.92 7.30 -20.23
N TYR A 108 5.67 8.60 -20.43
CA TYR A 108 4.45 9.12 -21.04
C TYR A 108 4.33 8.72 -22.52
N GLU A 109 5.41 8.82 -23.28
CA GLU A 109 5.44 8.32 -24.65
C GLU A 109 5.19 6.81 -24.70
N ALA A 110 5.84 6.03 -23.83
CA ALA A 110 5.67 4.58 -23.78
C ALA A 110 4.24 4.16 -23.43
N ILE A 111 3.58 4.82 -22.46
CA ILE A 111 2.20 4.48 -22.08
C ILE A 111 1.21 4.78 -23.22
N LYS A 112 1.41 5.89 -23.94
CA LYS A 112 0.55 6.28 -25.08
C LYS A 112 0.74 5.37 -26.29
N THR A 113 1.99 5.18 -26.73
CA THR A 113 2.28 4.44 -27.94
C THR A 113 2.06 2.93 -27.77
N GLY A 114 2.37 2.40 -26.59
CA GLY A 114 2.19 0.99 -26.27
C GLY A 114 0.80 0.64 -25.76
N ASN A 115 -0.09 1.63 -25.60
CA ASN A 115 -1.45 1.46 -25.04
C ASN A 115 -1.45 0.66 -23.72
N PHE A 116 -0.45 0.96 -22.86
CA PHE A 116 -0.33 0.34 -21.55
C PHE A 116 -1.23 1.04 -20.52
N ASP A 117 -1.63 0.30 -19.49
CA ASP A 117 -2.41 0.86 -18.38
C ASP A 117 -1.50 1.47 -17.31
N THR A 118 -0.30 0.89 -17.16
CA THR A 118 0.72 1.38 -16.24
C THR A 118 2.11 1.14 -16.80
N VAL A 119 3.02 2.10 -16.62
CA VAL A 119 4.44 1.95 -16.95
C VAL A 119 5.26 2.26 -15.70
N TYR A 120 6.15 1.32 -15.34
CA TYR A 120 7.11 1.47 -14.25
C TYR A 120 8.48 1.88 -14.76
N GLY A 121 9.14 2.80 -14.05
CA GLY A 121 10.55 3.06 -14.23
C GLY A 121 11.40 2.05 -13.45
N PHE A 122 12.42 1.44 -14.07
CA PHE A 122 13.37 0.56 -13.39
C PHE A 122 14.81 1.02 -13.59
N TYR A 123 15.65 0.77 -12.58
CA TYR A 123 17.06 1.19 -12.59
C TYR A 123 17.94 0.05 -13.08
N LYS A 124 18.79 0.31 -14.13
CA LYS A 124 19.68 -0.69 -14.70
C LYS A 124 20.84 -1.07 -13.78
N GLU A 125 21.34 -0.14 -12.98
CA GLU A 125 22.49 -0.38 -12.10
C GLU A 125 22.06 -0.54 -10.64
N LYS A 126 22.18 -1.79 -10.12
CA LYS A 126 22.10 -2.06 -8.69
C LYS A 126 23.50 -1.95 -8.09
N GLN A 127 23.91 -0.76 -7.61
CA GLN A 127 25.13 -0.59 -6.79
C GLN A 127 24.83 -0.99 -5.35
N HIS A 128 24.78 -2.30 -5.04
CA HIS A 128 24.53 -2.71 -3.65
C HIS A 128 25.18 -4.02 -3.23
N HIS A 129 25.64 -4.08 -1.95
CA HIS A 129 26.21 -5.22 -1.25
C HIS A 129 25.34 -6.48 -1.36
N TRP A 130 25.97 -7.65 -1.49
CA TRP A 130 25.37 -8.98 -1.67
C TRP A 130 24.25 -9.33 -0.67
N PHE A 131 24.34 -8.87 0.57
CA PHE A 131 23.35 -9.12 1.64
C PHE A 131 22.00 -8.46 1.32
N ARG A 132 22.01 -7.27 0.71
CA ARG A 132 20.79 -6.55 0.29
C ARG A 132 20.17 -7.19 -0.94
N ASN A 133 20.96 -7.85 -1.77
CA ASN A 133 20.47 -8.59 -2.93
C ASN A 133 19.71 -9.87 -2.54
N LEU A 134 20.09 -10.53 -1.43
CA LEU A 134 19.36 -11.70 -0.93
C LEU A 134 17.98 -11.30 -0.39
N GLY A 135 17.90 -10.21 0.40
CA GLY A 135 16.63 -9.64 0.88
C GLY A 135 15.73 -9.17 -0.27
N SER A 136 16.28 -8.54 -1.30
CA SER A 136 15.54 -8.12 -2.49
C SER A 136 15.01 -9.31 -3.28
N ARG A 137 15.79 -10.36 -3.51
CA ARG A 137 15.34 -11.59 -4.20
C ARG A 137 14.22 -12.31 -3.46
N PHE A 138 14.32 -12.38 -2.13
CA PHE A 138 13.26 -12.96 -1.30
C PHE A 138 11.98 -12.13 -1.37
N ASN A 139 12.10 -10.79 -1.27
CA ASN A 139 10.96 -9.89 -1.41
C ASN A 139 10.31 -9.99 -2.80
N ASP A 140 11.11 -10.06 -3.87
CA ASP A 140 10.61 -10.26 -5.24
C ASP A 140 9.91 -11.61 -5.40
N ALA A 141 10.45 -12.69 -4.85
CA ALA A 141 9.83 -14.01 -4.90
C ALA A 141 8.47 -14.03 -4.16
N VAL A 142 8.42 -13.41 -2.99
CA VAL A 142 7.17 -13.26 -2.21
C VAL A 142 6.17 -12.41 -2.98
N ALA A 143 6.59 -11.25 -3.51
CA ALA A 143 5.72 -10.38 -4.31
C ALA A 143 5.19 -11.10 -5.57
N ASN A 144 6.00 -11.90 -6.25
CA ASN A 144 5.58 -12.67 -7.42
C ASN A 144 4.47 -13.67 -7.09
N VAL A 145 4.60 -14.39 -5.97
CA VAL A 145 3.60 -15.38 -5.54
C VAL A 145 2.32 -14.71 -5.03
N MET A 146 2.45 -13.62 -4.31
CA MET A 146 1.33 -12.99 -3.60
C MET A 146 0.52 -12.05 -4.50
N LEU A 147 1.20 -11.28 -5.35
CA LEU A 147 0.58 -10.25 -6.19
C LEU A 147 0.30 -10.77 -7.61
N LYS A 148 0.70 -12.01 -7.94
CA LYS A 148 0.70 -12.54 -9.32
C LYS A 148 1.41 -11.60 -10.29
N LYS A 149 2.45 -10.92 -9.80
CA LYS A 149 3.26 -9.98 -10.55
C LYS A 149 3.98 -10.71 -11.70
N PRO A 150 4.13 -10.12 -12.88
CA PRO A 150 5.04 -10.63 -13.92
C PRO A 150 6.45 -10.81 -13.33
N ARG A 151 7.09 -11.96 -13.60
CA ARG A 151 8.35 -12.36 -12.92
C ARG A 151 9.47 -11.36 -13.08
N ASP A 152 9.50 -10.67 -14.22
CA ASP A 152 10.59 -9.74 -14.58
C ASP A 152 10.26 -8.27 -14.26
N LEU A 153 9.11 -7.98 -13.67
CA LEU A 153 8.72 -6.61 -13.36
C LEU A 153 9.39 -6.11 -12.06
N TYR A 154 10.09 -4.99 -12.15
CA TYR A 154 10.66 -4.28 -11.01
C TYR A 154 9.63 -3.32 -10.41
N LEU A 155 9.32 -3.47 -9.11
CA LEU A 155 8.43 -2.56 -8.40
C LEU A 155 9.17 -1.30 -8.00
N SER A 156 8.65 -0.16 -8.44
CA SER A 156 9.20 1.16 -8.15
C SER A 156 8.09 2.12 -7.70
N SER A 157 8.42 3.09 -6.84
CA SER A 157 7.57 4.24 -6.56
C SER A 157 7.32 5.07 -7.82
N PHE A 158 8.29 5.10 -8.72
CA PHE A 158 8.29 5.86 -9.96
C PHE A 158 7.49 5.16 -11.06
N LYS A 159 6.30 5.66 -11.34
CA LYS A 159 5.34 5.05 -12.28
C LYS A 159 4.40 6.08 -12.89
N ILE A 160 3.86 5.76 -14.06
CA ILE A 160 2.77 6.49 -14.70
C ILE A 160 1.61 5.54 -14.98
N MET A 161 0.40 5.98 -14.74
CA MET A 161 -0.84 5.22 -14.90
C MET A 161 -1.80 5.98 -15.80
N ASN A 162 -2.60 5.27 -16.60
CA ASN A 162 -3.74 5.88 -17.29
C ASN A 162 -4.91 6.13 -16.31
N ARG A 163 -5.89 6.92 -16.74
CA ARG A 163 -7.07 7.26 -15.92
C ARG A 163 -7.84 6.03 -15.48
N PHE A 164 -8.00 5.03 -16.35
CA PHE A 164 -8.67 3.77 -16.01
C PHE A 164 -8.06 3.11 -14.77
N THR A 165 -6.74 2.94 -14.77
CA THR A 165 -6.06 2.31 -13.62
C THR A 165 -6.22 3.12 -12.35
N VAL A 166 -6.09 4.45 -12.43
CA VAL A 166 -6.27 5.34 -11.27
C VAL A 166 -7.68 5.22 -10.72
N ASP A 167 -8.70 5.23 -11.58
CA ASP A 167 -10.10 5.13 -11.17
C ASP A 167 -10.39 3.79 -10.46
N GLN A 168 -9.74 2.69 -10.88
CA GLN A 168 -9.83 1.41 -10.18
C GLN A 168 -9.11 1.45 -8.81
N VAL A 169 -7.91 2.03 -8.75
CA VAL A 169 -7.12 2.11 -7.51
C VAL A 169 -7.85 2.92 -6.45
N ILE A 170 -8.46 4.06 -6.79
CA ILE A 170 -9.16 4.94 -5.82
C ILE A 170 -10.50 4.37 -5.33
N THR A 171 -11.02 3.29 -5.94
CA THR A 171 -12.20 2.58 -5.41
C THR A 171 -11.90 1.84 -4.12
N TYR A 172 -10.63 1.54 -3.84
CA TYR A 172 -10.23 0.82 -2.64
C TYR A 172 -10.50 1.65 -1.37
N LYS A 173 -11.22 1.06 -0.41
CA LYS A 173 -11.63 1.72 0.85
C LYS A 173 -11.03 1.07 2.10
N GLY A 174 -10.28 -0.02 1.95
CA GLY A 174 -9.64 -0.70 3.09
C GLY A 174 -8.60 0.18 3.79
N ALA A 175 -8.35 -0.09 5.07
CA ALA A 175 -7.50 0.75 5.93
C ALA A 175 -6.01 0.78 5.53
N PHE A 176 -5.54 -0.24 4.76
CA PHE A 176 -4.12 -0.42 4.45
C PHE A 176 -3.89 -0.52 2.94
N PRO A 177 -3.92 0.59 2.19
CA PRO A 177 -3.66 0.55 0.76
C PRO A 177 -2.20 0.18 0.48
N TYR A 178 -2.01 -0.65 -0.55
CA TYR A 178 -0.72 -0.90 -1.17
C TYR A 178 -0.89 -0.67 -2.67
N ILE A 179 -0.41 0.44 -3.15
CA ILE A 179 -0.73 0.96 -4.48
C ILE A 179 -0.40 -0.05 -5.57
N ASP A 180 0.80 -0.67 -5.53
CA ASP A 180 1.19 -1.64 -6.55
C ASP A 180 0.28 -2.89 -6.54
N GLY A 181 -0.10 -3.37 -5.37
CA GLY A 181 -1.06 -4.47 -5.24
C GLY A 181 -2.43 -4.13 -5.81
N LEU A 182 -2.87 -2.88 -5.67
CA LEU A 182 -4.13 -2.41 -6.26
C LEU A 182 -4.03 -2.29 -7.78
N ILE A 183 -2.90 -1.81 -8.32
CA ILE A 183 -2.62 -1.79 -9.76
C ILE A 183 -2.70 -3.21 -10.33
N PHE A 184 -2.03 -4.20 -9.72
CA PHE A 184 -2.06 -5.59 -10.21
C PHE A 184 -3.43 -6.26 -10.11
N ARG A 185 -4.31 -5.77 -9.23
CA ARG A 185 -5.72 -6.20 -9.21
C ARG A 185 -6.53 -5.59 -10.34
N ALA A 186 -6.19 -4.36 -10.74
CA ALA A 186 -6.91 -3.62 -11.77
C ALA A 186 -6.53 -4.08 -13.19
N THR A 187 -5.23 -4.33 -13.44
CA THR A 187 -4.74 -4.63 -14.78
C THR A 187 -3.51 -5.54 -14.78
N GLN A 188 -3.30 -6.23 -15.89
CA GLN A 188 -2.07 -6.95 -16.22
C GLN A 188 -1.33 -6.32 -17.41
N ASN A 189 -1.92 -5.28 -18.04
CA ASN A 189 -1.33 -4.55 -19.16
C ASN A 189 -0.30 -3.52 -18.67
N ILE A 190 0.83 -4.03 -18.20
CA ILE A 190 1.86 -3.28 -17.50
C ILE A 190 3.19 -3.41 -18.24
N ALA A 191 3.85 -2.28 -18.48
CA ALA A 191 5.20 -2.24 -19.01
C ALA A 191 6.20 -1.69 -18.00
N GLN A 192 7.47 -1.84 -18.31
CA GLN A 192 8.56 -1.18 -17.58
C GLN A 192 9.60 -0.64 -18.55
N ILE A 193 10.16 0.51 -18.25
CA ILE A 193 11.24 1.10 -19.04
C ILE A 193 12.44 1.44 -18.15
N PRO A 194 13.67 1.33 -18.67
CA PRO A 194 14.85 1.73 -17.94
C PRO A 194 14.89 3.25 -17.80
N VAL A 195 15.09 3.71 -16.57
CA VAL A 195 15.19 5.12 -16.21
C VAL A 195 16.51 5.40 -15.51
N GLU A 196 16.97 6.65 -15.61
CA GLU A 196 18.13 7.11 -14.87
C GLU A 196 17.78 7.29 -13.38
N HIS A 197 18.76 7.01 -12.51
CA HIS A 197 18.65 7.21 -11.08
C HIS A 197 19.77 8.13 -10.60
N LYS A 198 19.41 9.31 -10.10
CA LYS A 198 20.37 10.23 -9.51
C LYS A 198 20.73 9.76 -8.11
N LYS A 199 22.01 9.90 -7.73
CA LYS A 199 22.43 9.67 -6.34
C LYS A 199 21.75 10.70 -5.44
N ARG A 200 21.29 10.25 -4.29
CA ARG A 200 20.74 11.14 -3.26
C ARG A 200 21.83 12.11 -2.82
N GLU A 201 21.55 13.40 -2.89
CA GLU A 201 22.52 14.43 -2.52
C GLU A 201 22.69 14.54 -1.00
N ASP A 202 21.65 14.19 -0.21
CA ASP A 202 21.67 14.23 1.26
C ASP A 202 20.86 13.09 1.88
N GLY A 203 21.44 12.46 2.94
CA GLY A 203 20.73 11.60 3.89
C GLY A 203 21.04 10.10 3.81
N ALA A 204 21.15 9.46 4.99
CA ALA A 204 21.27 8.02 5.13
C ALA A 204 19.92 7.34 4.83
N SER A 205 19.93 6.18 4.16
CA SER A 205 18.76 5.35 3.93
C SER A 205 18.03 5.03 5.25
N GLY A 206 16.83 5.53 5.43
CA GLY A 206 16.02 5.35 6.64
C GLY A 206 15.40 3.95 6.81
N TYR A 207 15.81 2.96 6.01
CA TYR A 207 15.32 1.59 6.07
C TYR A 207 16.08 0.77 7.12
N THR A 208 15.45 0.58 8.28
CA THR A 208 15.92 -0.37 9.31
C THR A 208 15.32 -1.75 9.03
N LEU A 209 16.01 -2.82 9.48
CA LEU A 209 15.52 -4.21 9.38
C LEU A 209 14.09 -4.32 9.95
N LYS A 210 13.79 -3.64 11.06
CA LYS A 210 12.45 -3.59 11.68
C LYS A 210 11.39 -3.00 10.74
N LYS A 211 11.75 -1.93 10.00
CA LYS A 211 10.83 -1.33 8.99
C LYS A 211 10.59 -2.28 7.82
N LEU A 212 11.63 -2.98 7.34
CA LEU A 212 11.51 -3.96 6.26
C LEU A 212 10.62 -5.14 6.66
N VAL A 213 10.81 -5.70 7.86
CA VAL A 213 9.96 -6.79 8.37
C VAL A 213 8.50 -6.33 8.51
N LYS A 214 8.27 -5.12 9.04
CA LYS A 214 6.91 -4.55 9.15
C LYS A 214 6.25 -4.35 7.77
N LEU A 215 7.00 -3.83 6.80
CA LEU A 215 6.52 -3.65 5.43
C LEU A 215 6.16 -5.01 4.81
N TRP A 216 7.03 -6.00 4.99
CA TRP A 216 6.83 -7.35 4.51
C TRP A 216 5.59 -8.02 5.14
N LEU A 217 5.43 -7.95 6.46
CA LEU A 217 4.24 -8.46 7.16
C LEU A 217 2.96 -7.77 6.69
N ASN A 218 3.00 -6.45 6.50
CA ASN A 218 1.85 -5.72 5.98
C ASN A 218 1.48 -6.17 4.57
N MET A 219 2.45 -6.33 3.68
CA MET A 219 2.21 -6.81 2.33
C MET A 219 1.66 -8.25 2.33
N PHE A 220 2.26 -9.12 3.16
CA PHE A 220 1.89 -10.52 3.30
C PHE A 220 0.45 -10.70 3.82
N LEU A 221 0.05 -9.92 4.81
CA LEU A 221 -1.26 -10.05 5.47
C LEU A 221 -2.39 -9.29 4.75
N ASN A 222 -2.08 -8.21 4.01
CA ASN A 222 -3.11 -7.41 3.32
C ASN A 222 -3.54 -7.98 1.97
N PHE A 223 -2.62 -8.63 1.26
CA PHE A 223 -2.85 -9.01 -0.14
C PHE A 223 -2.92 -10.51 -0.36
N SER A 224 -2.69 -11.33 0.67
CA SER A 224 -2.70 -12.77 0.52
C SER A 224 -3.33 -13.48 1.72
N ILE A 225 -4.18 -14.44 1.42
CA ILE A 225 -4.66 -15.44 2.38
C ILE A 225 -3.74 -16.68 2.42
N SER A 226 -2.61 -16.63 1.70
CA SER A 226 -1.66 -17.76 1.61
C SER A 226 -1.10 -18.20 2.97
N PRO A 227 -0.80 -17.31 3.94
CA PRO A 227 -0.35 -17.74 5.26
C PRO A 227 -1.38 -18.59 5.99
N LEU A 228 -2.65 -18.21 5.88
CA LEU A 228 -3.73 -18.96 6.51
C LEU A 228 -3.95 -20.31 5.83
N ARG A 229 -3.83 -20.38 4.49
CA ARG A 229 -3.87 -21.62 3.73
C ARG A 229 -2.70 -22.53 4.08
N LEU A 230 -1.49 -21.96 4.20
CA LEU A 230 -0.31 -22.74 4.61
C LEU A 230 -0.50 -23.32 6.01
N ALA A 231 -0.99 -22.54 6.95
CA ALA A 231 -1.30 -23.01 8.31
C ALA A 231 -2.34 -24.16 8.29
N ALA A 232 -3.40 -24.03 7.48
CA ALA A 232 -4.40 -25.07 7.30
C ALA A 232 -3.81 -26.35 6.68
N ILE A 233 -2.94 -26.22 5.67
CA ILE A 233 -2.25 -27.35 5.03
C ILE A 233 -1.34 -28.07 6.03
N VAL A 234 -0.52 -27.32 6.78
CA VAL A 234 0.36 -27.87 7.82
C VAL A 234 -0.47 -28.60 8.87
N GLY A 235 -1.57 -28.00 9.34
CA GLY A 235 -2.49 -28.64 10.28
C GLY A 235 -3.07 -29.94 9.74
N LEU A 236 -3.51 -29.95 8.48
CA LEU A 236 -4.04 -31.14 7.83
C LEU A 236 -3.00 -32.26 7.74
N PHE A 237 -1.77 -31.97 7.31
CA PHE A 237 -0.68 -32.93 7.24
C PHE A 237 -0.31 -33.48 8.62
N THR A 238 -0.25 -32.62 9.63
CA THR A 238 0.03 -33.02 11.02
C THR A 238 -1.06 -33.93 11.55
N ALA A 239 -2.33 -33.61 11.31
CA ALA A 239 -3.46 -34.45 11.68
C ALA A 239 -3.43 -35.82 10.96
N ALA A 240 -3.18 -35.83 9.64
CA ALA A 240 -3.07 -37.05 8.87
C ALA A 240 -1.90 -37.94 9.34
N ALA A 241 -0.74 -37.33 9.66
CA ALA A 241 0.43 -38.06 10.15
C ALA A 241 0.23 -38.63 11.57
N SER A 242 -0.64 -38.02 12.39
CA SER A 242 -0.92 -38.53 13.74
C SER A 242 -1.67 -39.85 13.74
N VAL A 243 -2.48 -40.14 12.72
CA VAL A 243 -3.29 -41.38 12.64
C VAL A 243 -2.41 -42.64 12.62
N PRO A 244 -1.44 -42.81 11.70
CA PRO A 244 -0.57 -43.97 11.72
C PRO A 244 0.30 -44.07 12.99
N LEU A 245 0.72 -42.91 13.55
CA LEU A 245 1.46 -42.89 14.81
C LEU A 245 0.64 -43.44 15.97
N ILE A 246 -0.66 -43.12 16.06
CA ILE A 246 -1.57 -43.68 17.06
C ILE A 246 -1.63 -45.21 16.91
N PHE A 247 -1.80 -45.72 15.67
CA PHE A 247 -1.80 -47.15 15.43
C PHE A 247 -0.49 -47.83 15.83
N LEU A 248 0.66 -47.23 15.53
CA LEU A 248 1.97 -47.76 15.93
C LEU A 248 2.12 -47.84 17.44
N ILE A 249 1.69 -46.80 18.16
CA ILE A 249 1.74 -46.74 19.63
C ILE A 249 0.83 -47.84 20.23
N ILE A 250 -0.37 -48.08 19.68
CA ILE A 250 -1.29 -49.10 20.13
C ILE A 250 -0.66 -50.50 19.92
N ILE A 251 -0.10 -50.76 18.73
CA ILE A 251 0.55 -52.05 18.42
C ILE A 251 1.74 -52.29 19.35
N ASP A 252 2.61 -51.28 19.55
CA ASP A 252 3.77 -51.41 20.42
C ASP A 252 3.34 -51.66 21.87
N LYS A 253 2.29 -51.02 22.35
CA LYS A 253 1.74 -51.25 23.70
C LYS A 253 1.18 -52.68 23.87
N ILE A 254 0.56 -53.24 22.84
CA ILE A 254 0.06 -54.62 22.85
C ILE A 254 1.22 -55.61 22.86
N MET A 255 2.29 -55.33 22.09
CA MET A 255 3.45 -56.21 22.00
C MET A 255 4.38 -56.12 23.23
N ASN A 256 4.47 -54.95 23.84
CA ASN A 256 5.36 -54.65 24.97
C ASN A 256 4.59 -54.05 26.16
N PRO A 257 3.78 -54.82 26.91
CA PRO A 257 2.93 -54.32 27.98
C PRO A 257 3.68 -53.64 29.12
N GLN A 258 4.97 -53.92 29.31
CA GLN A 258 5.83 -53.39 30.38
C GLN A 258 6.37 -51.95 30.09
N LEU A 259 6.20 -51.42 28.88
CA LEU A 259 6.66 -50.06 28.55
C LEU A 259 5.84 -49.03 29.34
N THR A 260 6.54 -48.28 30.17
CA THR A 260 5.98 -47.09 30.83
C THR A 260 5.95 -45.96 29.82
N MET A 261 4.77 -45.43 29.52
CA MET A 261 4.66 -44.24 28.68
C MET A 261 5.38 -43.06 29.33
N GLY A 262 6.31 -42.45 28.57
CA GLY A 262 7.13 -41.34 29.08
C GLY A 262 6.34 -40.09 29.26
N VAL A 263 5.97 -39.72 30.48
CA VAL A 263 5.34 -38.43 30.82
C VAL A 263 6.11 -37.22 30.23
N PRO A 264 7.47 -37.18 30.22
CA PRO A 264 8.20 -36.12 29.58
C PRO A 264 7.90 -35.95 28.10
N THR A 265 7.79 -37.05 27.35
CA THR A 265 7.49 -37.01 25.89
C THR A 265 6.11 -36.43 25.64
N ILE A 266 5.11 -36.78 26.46
CA ILE A 266 3.76 -36.21 26.36
C ILE A 266 3.78 -34.72 26.63
N LEU A 267 4.49 -34.23 27.66
CA LEU A 267 4.60 -32.82 27.99
C LEU A 267 5.24 -32.02 26.86
N VAL A 268 6.32 -32.53 26.26
CA VAL A 268 6.98 -31.88 25.12
C VAL A 268 6.04 -31.80 23.92
N ALA A 269 5.34 -32.90 23.58
CA ALA A 269 4.39 -32.94 22.49
C ALA A 269 3.23 -31.95 22.73
N MET A 270 2.64 -31.95 23.92
CA MET A 270 1.56 -31.01 24.29
C MET A 270 2.01 -29.54 24.17
N THR A 271 3.20 -29.23 24.68
CA THR A 271 3.74 -27.86 24.63
C THR A 271 3.99 -27.42 23.19
N PHE A 272 4.55 -28.31 22.35
CA PHE A 272 4.76 -28.05 20.92
C PHE A 272 3.44 -27.76 20.18
N PHE A 273 2.44 -28.63 20.34
CA PHE A 273 1.15 -28.43 19.69
C PHE A 273 0.38 -27.23 20.23
N ALA A 274 0.45 -26.95 21.54
CA ALA A 274 -0.14 -25.74 22.13
C ALA A 274 0.51 -24.48 21.53
N GLY A 275 1.83 -24.45 21.39
CA GLY A 275 2.54 -23.36 20.75
C GLY A 275 2.13 -23.15 19.28
N LEU A 276 2.02 -24.26 18.51
CA LEU A 276 1.55 -24.20 17.13
C LEU A 276 0.11 -23.71 17.01
N GLN A 277 -0.80 -24.15 17.89
CA GLN A 277 -2.18 -23.67 17.95
C GLN A 277 -2.25 -22.18 18.25
N LEU A 278 -1.50 -21.70 19.25
CA LEU A 278 -1.45 -20.26 19.58
C LEU A 278 -0.95 -19.42 18.41
N LEU A 279 0.05 -19.91 17.66
CA LEU A 279 0.55 -19.24 16.45
C LEU A 279 -0.55 -19.11 15.38
N ILE A 280 -1.29 -20.20 15.13
CA ILE A 280 -2.40 -20.21 14.15
C ILE A 280 -3.53 -19.27 14.61
N ILE A 281 -3.92 -19.33 15.88
CA ILE A 281 -4.96 -18.47 16.45
C ILE A 281 -4.51 -17.00 16.36
N GLY A 282 -3.24 -16.70 16.66
CA GLY A 282 -2.66 -15.35 16.51
C GLY A 282 -2.74 -14.85 15.07
N LEU A 283 -2.44 -15.71 14.10
CA LEU A 283 -2.57 -15.37 12.68
C LEU A 283 -4.03 -15.08 12.29
N VAL A 284 -4.97 -15.91 12.71
CA VAL A 284 -6.42 -15.68 12.49
C VAL A 284 -6.85 -14.37 13.14
N GLY A 285 -6.38 -14.10 14.36
CA GLY A 285 -6.66 -12.85 15.08
C GLY A 285 -6.17 -11.61 14.31
N GLU A 286 -5.00 -11.68 13.67
CA GLU A 286 -4.48 -10.58 12.84
C GLU A 286 -5.39 -10.32 11.62
N TYR A 287 -5.88 -11.36 10.93
CA TYR A 287 -6.84 -11.20 9.83
C TYR A 287 -8.17 -10.63 10.30
N LEU A 288 -8.70 -11.12 11.44
CA LEU A 288 -9.93 -10.58 12.03
C LEU A 288 -9.77 -9.11 12.44
N GLY A 289 -8.63 -8.75 13.04
CA GLY A 289 -8.32 -7.37 13.40
C GLY A 289 -8.32 -6.44 12.18
N ARG A 290 -7.77 -6.88 11.04
CA ARG A 290 -7.80 -6.11 9.79
C ARG A 290 -9.20 -5.98 9.23
N MET A 291 -9.97 -7.08 9.19
CA MET A 291 -11.39 -7.04 8.79
C MET A 291 -12.20 -6.08 9.67
N PHE A 292 -11.93 -6.07 10.97
CA PHE A 292 -12.58 -5.14 11.90
C PHE A 292 -12.25 -3.68 11.57
N LEU A 293 -10.98 -3.35 11.31
CA LEU A 293 -10.58 -1.99 10.94
C LEU A 293 -11.21 -1.53 9.62
N ASP A 294 -11.31 -2.43 8.63
CA ASP A 294 -11.98 -2.15 7.36
C ASP A 294 -13.48 -1.93 7.57
N HIS A 295 -14.13 -2.78 8.37
CA HIS A 295 -15.56 -2.68 8.66
C HIS A 295 -15.89 -1.46 9.56
N ALA A 296 -15.01 -1.11 10.47
CA ALA A 296 -15.16 0.07 11.35
C ALA A 296 -15.00 1.39 10.56
N GLY A 297 -14.69 1.35 9.26
CA GLY A 297 -14.56 2.53 8.42
C GLY A 297 -13.37 3.41 8.81
N THR A 298 -12.28 2.82 9.30
CA THR A 298 -11.05 3.55 9.62
C THR A 298 -10.55 4.28 8.38
N PRO A 299 -10.43 5.63 8.41
CA PRO A 299 -10.04 6.38 7.24
C PRO A 299 -8.59 6.08 6.85
N GLN A 300 -8.35 5.90 5.55
CA GLN A 300 -7.02 5.68 4.98
C GLN A 300 -6.08 6.86 5.25
N TYR A 301 -6.61 8.06 5.10
CA TYR A 301 -5.95 9.33 5.40
C TYR A 301 -7.00 10.37 5.79
N ILE A 302 -6.54 11.44 6.42
CA ILE A 302 -7.38 12.60 6.77
C ILE A 302 -6.68 13.83 6.26
N VAL A 303 -7.31 14.52 5.30
CA VAL A 303 -6.84 15.82 4.83
C VAL A 303 -7.25 16.86 5.87
N ARG A 304 -6.27 17.52 6.48
CA ARG A 304 -6.51 18.62 7.43
C ARG A 304 -6.99 19.86 6.69
N TYR A 305 -6.34 20.20 5.59
CA TYR A 305 -6.73 21.26 4.65
C TYR A 305 -6.06 21.03 3.30
N ALA A 306 -6.67 21.60 2.29
CA ALA A 306 -6.13 21.64 0.94
C ALA A 306 -5.95 23.10 0.54
N TYR A 307 -4.87 23.40 -0.17
CA TYR A 307 -4.53 24.72 -0.64
C TYR A 307 -4.46 24.71 -2.16
N ALA A 308 -5.41 25.36 -2.79
CA ALA A 308 -5.46 25.63 -4.22
C ALA A 308 -6.18 26.97 -4.42
N ARG A 309 -5.88 27.69 -5.47
CA ARG A 309 -6.51 29.00 -5.72
C ARG A 309 -8.02 28.89 -5.95
N ASP A 310 -8.47 27.79 -6.56
CA ASP A 310 -9.88 27.56 -6.87
C ASP A 310 -10.47 26.51 -5.94
N GLN A 311 -11.22 26.95 -4.93
CA GLN A 311 -11.92 26.04 -4.00
C GLN A 311 -12.96 25.15 -4.69
N GLN A 312 -13.43 25.50 -5.89
CA GLN A 312 -14.34 24.64 -6.67
C GLN A 312 -13.63 23.39 -7.18
N SER A 313 -12.33 23.48 -7.51
CA SER A 313 -11.54 22.32 -7.91
C SER A 313 -11.33 21.31 -6.77
N LEU A 314 -11.31 21.78 -5.52
CA LEU A 314 -11.23 20.92 -4.32
C LEU A 314 -12.56 20.23 -3.98
N ASN A 315 -13.69 20.85 -4.34
CA ASN A 315 -15.02 20.31 -4.07
C ASN A 315 -15.49 19.28 -5.10
N GLN A 316 -14.87 19.21 -6.28
CA GLN A 316 -15.17 18.25 -7.34
C GLN A 316 -14.42 16.91 -7.19
N ALA A 317 -13.34 16.88 -6.38
CA ALA A 317 -12.73 15.61 -6.02
C ALA A 317 -13.74 14.78 -5.21
N PRO A 318 -13.85 13.46 -5.46
CA PRO A 318 -14.70 12.61 -4.66
C PRO A 318 -14.23 12.72 -3.20
N ARG A 319 -15.03 13.41 -2.39
CA ARG A 319 -14.78 13.49 -0.95
C ARG A 319 -14.65 12.06 -0.47
N ALA A 320 -13.51 11.74 0.18
CA ALA A 320 -13.38 10.50 0.92
C ALA A 320 -14.66 10.39 1.75
N THR A 321 -15.57 9.53 1.31
CA THR A 321 -16.89 9.43 1.91
C THR A 321 -16.69 8.94 3.32
N THR A 322 -16.86 9.84 4.29
CA THR A 322 -17.18 9.42 5.66
C THR A 322 -18.35 8.44 5.49
N PRO A 323 -18.25 7.19 5.94
CA PRO A 323 -19.35 6.26 5.81
C PRO A 323 -20.56 6.92 6.47
N ARG A 324 -21.62 7.20 5.67
CA ARG A 324 -22.91 7.59 6.23
C ARG A 324 -23.27 6.45 7.16
N ARG A 325 -23.34 6.72 8.46
CA ARG A 325 -23.98 5.81 9.40
C ARG A 325 -25.30 5.40 8.73
N PRO A 326 -25.60 4.10 8.58
CA PRO A 326 -26.91 3.69 8.15
C PRO A 326 -27.90 4.39 9.07
N ALA A 327 -28.87 5.08 8.50
CA ALA A 327 -29.94 5.71 9.27
C ALA A 327 -30.54 4.59 10.14
N VAL A 328 -30.39 4.70 11.43
CA VAL A 328 -31.10 3.83 12.38
C VAL A 328 -32.57 4.11 12.10
N PRO A 329 -33.38 3.11 11.68
CA PRO A 329 -34.81 3.34 11.49
C PRO A 329 -35.35 3.88 12.81
N ALA A 330 -36.08 4.99 12.72
CA ALA A 330 -36.74 5.57 13.89
C ALA A 330 -37.60 4.48 14.52
N VAL A 331 -37.24 4.11 15.75
CA VAL A 331 -38.11 3.26 16.58
C VAL A 331 -39.38 4.06 16.79
N THR A 332 -40.45 3.70 16.07
CA THR A 332 -41.79 4.19 16.35
C THR A 332 -42.10 3.81 17.77
N ARG A 333 -42.19 4.81 18.64
CA ARG A 333 -42.74 4.62 20.01
C ARG A 333 -44.17 4.13 19.81
N GLU A 334 -44.42 2.87 20.16
CA GLU A 334 -45.78 2.37 20.34
C GLU A 334 -46.44 3.19 21.45
N GLU A 335 -47.64 3.72 21.14
CA GLU A 335 -48.46 4.42 22.11
C GLU A 335 -48.87 3.47 23.25
N PRO A 336 -48.98 3.96 24.49
CA PRO A 336 -49.42 3.11 25.59
C PRO A 336 -50.87 2.71 25.38
N PHE A 337 -51.07 1.41 25.39
CA PHE A 337 -52.43 0.79 25.41
C PHE A 337 -53.20 1.28 26.65
N HIS A 338 -54.19 2.17 26.44
CA HIS A 338 -55.22 2.45 27.43
C HIS A 338 -56.24 1.30 27.36
N GLY A 339 -56.06 0.33 28.24
CA GLY A 339 -57.11 -0.66 28.57
C GLY A 339 -57.98 -0.11 29.67
N SER A 340 -59.19 0.26 29.32
CA SER A 340 -60.31 0.45 30.27
C SER A 340 -60.88 -0.93 30.66
N ILE A 341 -60.95 -1.22 31.92
CA ILE A 341 -61.97 -1.77 32.83
C ILE A 341 -61.28 -2.39 34.01
#